data_ed02d7e000245b8c9fb9090e1fafb430
#
_entry.id   ed02d7e000245b8c9fb9090e1fafb430
#
_cell.length_a   1.000
_cell.length_b   1.000
_cell.length_c   1.000
_cell.angle_alpha   90.00
_cell.angle_beta   90.00
_cell.angle_gamma   90.00
#
_symmetry.space_group_name_H-M   'P 1'
#
loop_
_entity.id
_entity.type
_entity.pdbx_description
1 polymer ?
#
loop_
_entity_poly.entity_id
_entity_poly.type
_entity_poly.pdbx_seq_one_letter_code
_entity_poly.pdbx_strand_id
1 'polypeptide(L)'
;RFAAAKLLQAGHVNDVLAASYTRLIVDEYQDCSIRQHAVVAYAAQILPTCVLGDPMQAIFGFGSDNLAKWNEEVCTYFPLAGELVTPWRWINAGAEPLGRWLLDVRGKLLRGEPIDLRAAPEGVNWVELDGTEDHQRRLRAARVRPLDDQGCVLIIGDSRNPDGQRQFASQTPGAITVEAVDLRDLVTLAGACDLAAPDALERLAGFAQSVMR
;
A
#
# COMPACT_ATOMS: atom_id res chain seq x y z
N ARG A 1 2.66 -20.38 -4.77
CA ARG A 1 2.39 -19.69 -6.05
C ARG A 1 2.57 -20.62 -7.26
N PHE A 2 3.70 -21.31 -7.39
CA PHE A 2 3.94 -22.27 -8.51
C PHE A 2 2.94 -23.45 -8.53
N ALA A 3 2.61 -23.99 -7.36
CA ALA A 3 1.60 -25.03 -7.23
C ALA A 3 0.19 -24.55 -7.63
N ALA A 4 -0.17 -23.30 -7.31
CA ALA A 4 -1.46 -22.72 -7.69
C ALA A 4 -1.59 -22.60 -9.22
N ALA A 5 -0.55 -22.11 -9.92
CA ALA A 5 -0.55 -22.07 -11.38
C ALA A 5 -0.71 -23.45 -12.02
N LYS A 6 -0.05 -24.48 -11.46
CA LYS A 6 -0.23 -25.86 -11.91
C LYS A 6 -1.63 -26.43 -11.67
N LEU A 7 -2.24 -26.07 -10.52
CA LEU A 7 -3.61 -26.51 -10.23
C LEU A 7 -4.63 -25.91 -11.21
N LEU A 8 -4.45 -24.64 -11.58
CA LEU A 8 -5.31 -23.98 -12.57
C LEU A 8 -5.20 -24.56 -13.99
N GLN A 9 -4.16 -25.34 -14.27
CA GLN A 9 -4.04 -26.09 -15.52
C GLN A 9 -4.82 -27.41 -15.50
N ALA A 10 -5.33 -27.84 -14.37
CA ALA A 10 -6.10 -29.07 -14.23
C ALA A 10 -7.60 -28.80 -14.48
N GLY A 11 -8.19 -29.46 -15.48
CA GLY A 11 -9.56 -29.19 -15.94
C GLY A 11 -10.64 -29.22 -14.85
N HIS A 12 -10.55 -30.14 -13.88
CA HIS A 12 -11.52 -30.22 -12.80
C HIS A 12 -11.49 -29.00 -11.84
N VAL A 13 -10.35 -28.32 -11.70
CA VAL A 13 -10.26 -27.08 -10.94
C VAL A 13 -10.96 -25.94 -11.69
N ASN A 14 -10.85 -25.93 -13.00
CA ASN A 14 -11.54 -24.97 -13.87
C ASN A 14 -13.06 -25.09 -13.73
N ASP A 15 -13.58 -26.31 -13.70
CA ASP A 15 -15.01 -26.59 -13.53
C ASP A 15 -15.50 -26.08 -12.17
N VAL A 16 -14.74 -26.32 -11.11
CA VAL A 16 -15.05 -25.81 -9.75
C VAL A 16 -15.04 -24.29 -9.72
N LEU A 17 -14.05 -23.63 -10.34
CA LEU A 17 -14.00 -22.17 -10.40
C LEU A 17 -15.18 -21.60 -11.16
N ALA A 18 -15.50 -22.12 -12.33
CA ALA A 18 -16.62 -21.67 -13.16
C ALA A 18 -17.97 -21.89 -12.47
N ALA A 19 -18.11 -22.99 -11.68
CA ALA A 19 -19.32 -23.26 -10.92
C ALA A 19 -19.46 -22.38 -9.66
N SER A 20 -18.33 -21.90 -9.10
CA SER A 20 -18.32 -21.17 -7.83
C SER A 20 -18.33 -19.65 -8.01
N TYR A 21 -17.78 -19.13 -9.12
CA TYR A 21 -17.59 -17.71 -9.35
C TYR A 21 -18.03 -17.31 -10.74
N THR A 22 -18.61 -16.12 -10.87
CA THR A 22 -19.06 -15.56 -12.15
C THR A 22 -18.05 -14.57 -12.72
N ARG A 23 -17.16 -14.05 -11.90
CA ARG A 23 -16.20 -13.00 -12.29
C ARG A 23 -15.01 -12.97 -11.33
N LEU A 24 -13.86 -12.54 -11.85
CA LEU A 24 -12.65 -12.25 -11.06
C LEU A 24 -12.35 -10.75 -11.17
N ILE A 25 -12.18 -10.10 -10.02
CA ILE A 25 -11.70 -8.72 -9.92
C ILE A 25 -10.44 -8.75 -9.08
N VAL A 26 -9.34 -8.20 -9.59
CA VAL A 26 -8.05 -8.13 -8.88
C VAL A 26 -7.66 -6.67 -8.74
N ASP A 27 -7.52 -6.22 -7.50
CA ASP A 27 -7.10 -4.87 -7.15
C ASP A 27 -5.60 -4.80 -6.85
N GLU A 28 -5.04 -3.58 -6.83
CA GLU A 28 -3.62 -3.29 -6.59
C GLU A 28 -2.68 -4.09 -7.52
N TYR A 29 -3.08 -4.21 -8.78
CA TYR A 29 -2.40 -5.11 -9.72
C TYR A 29 -0.97 -4.67 -10.07
N GLN A 30 -0.60 -3.40 -9.86
CA GLN A 30 0.75 -2.90 -10.06
C GLN A 30 1.79 -3.58 -9.14
N ASP A 31 1.34 -4.18 -8.03
CA ASP A 31 2.20 -4.90 -7.09
C ASP A 31 2.25 -6.41 -7.36
N CYS A 32 1.61 -6.87 -8.44
CA CYS A 32 1.68 -8.25 -8.86
C CYS A 32 3.05 -8.60 -9.44
N SER A 33 3.69 -9.62 -8.90
CA SER A 33 4.87 -10.22 -9.52
C SER A 33 4.48 -10.97 -10.80
N ILE A 34 5.47 -11.20 -11.68
CA ILE A 34 5.30 -12.01 -12.91
C ILE A 34 4.63 -13.35 -12.60
N ARG A 35 4.98 -13.98 -11.48
CA ARG A 35 4.37 -15.26 -11.06
C ARG A 35 2.91 -15.12 -10.62
N GLN A 36 2.55 -14.03 -9.98
CA GLN A 36 1.16 -13.74 -9.62
C GLN A 36 0.34 -13.39 -10.86
N HIS A 37 0.92 -12.58 -11.76
CA HIS A 37 0.33 -12.29 -13.06
C HIS A 37 0.00 -13.57 -13.83
N ALA A 38 0.91 -14.55 -13.90
CA ALA A 38 0.66 -15.84 -14.55
C ALA A 38 -0.53 -16.60 -13.90
N VAL A 39 -0.65 -16.58 -12.56
CA VAL A 39 -1.81 -17.20 -11.87
C VAL A 39 -3.11 -16.55 -12.27
N VAL A 40 -3.15 -15.20 -12.27
CA VAL A 40 -4.35 -14.44 -12.67
C VAL A 40 -4.67 -14.65 -14.14
N ALA A 41 -3.66 -14.69 -15.02
CA ALA A 41 -3.83 -14.96 -16.43
C ALA A 41 -4.44 -16.35 -16.71
N TYR A 42 -4.06 -17.38 -15.95
CA TYR A 42 -4.72 -18.68 -16.04
C TYR A 42 -6.18 -18.63 -15.55
N ALA A 43 -6.45 -17.96 -14.44
CA ALA A 43 -7.81 -17.82 -13.96
C ALA A 43 -8.71 -17.03 -14.93
N ALA A 44 -8.13 -16.06 -15.64
CA ALA A 44 -8.81 -15.25 -16.65
C ALA A 44 -9.21 -16.04 -17.92
N GLN A 45 -8.65 -17.22 -18.14
CA GLN A 45 -9.12 -18.12 -19.20
C GLN A 45 -10.44 -18.80 -18.83
N ILE A 46 -10.80 -18.80 -17.56
CA ILE A 46 -11.97 -19.49 -17.02
C ILE A 46 -13.06 -18.45 -16.67
N LEU A 47 -12.68 -17.34 -16.07
CA LEU A 47 -13.58 -16.33 -15.55
C LEU A 47 -13.40 -14.99 -16.27
N PRO A 48 -14.48 -14.27 -16.62
CA PRO A 48 -14.38 -12.88 -17.01
C PRO A 48 -13.62 -12.10 -15.94
N THR A 49 -12.48 -11.49 -16.31
CA THR A 49 -11.55 -10.90 -15.35
C THR A 49 -11.35 -9.42 -15.63
N CYS A 50 -11.36 -8.63 -14.57
CA CYS A 50 -10.97 -7.22 -14.57
C CYS A 50 -9.83 -7.04 -13.56
N VAL A 51 -8.76 -6.35 -13.98
CA VAL A 51 -7.64 -5.96 -13.11
C VAL A 51 -7.67 -4.45 -12.92
N LEU A 52 -7.48 -4.00 -11.69
CA LEU A 52 -7.44 -2.61 -11.29
C LEU A 52 -6.05 -2.33 -10.70
N GLY A 53 -5.46 -1.19 -11.04
CA GLY A 53 -4.17 -0.82 -10.48
C GLY A 53 -3.68 0.53 -10.99
N ASP A 54 -2.69 1.05 -10.31
CA ASP A 54 -2.03 2.30 -10.66
C ASP A 54 -0.51 2.09 -10.76
N PRO A 55 0.07 2.07 -11.97
CA PRO A 55 1.51 1.82 -12.15
C PRO A 55 2.41 2.85 -11.45
N MET A 56 1.91 4.06 -11.13
CA MET A 56 2.67 5.04 -10.36
C MET A 56 2.74 4.71 -8.87
N GLN A 57 1.91 3.80 -8.38
CA GLN A 57 1.90 3.35 -6.99
C GLN A 57 2.67 2.03 -6.78
N ALA A 58 3.35 1.51 -7.79
CA ALA A 58 4.18 0.32 -7.68
C ALA A 58 5.39 0.57 -6.77
N ILE A 59 5.35 0.06 -5.54
CA ILE A 59 6.38 0.30 -4.51
C ILE A 59 7.14 -0.97 -4.08
N PHE A 60 6.73 -2.15 -4.53
CA PHE A 60 7.28 -3.44 -4.08
C PHE A 60 8.32 -4.08 -5.02
N GLY A 61 8.94 -3.32 -5.92
CA GLY A 61 9.94 -3.80 -6.88
C GLY A 61 11.31 -4.21 -6.30
N PHE A 62 11.46 -4.31 -4.97
CA PHE A 62 12.74 -4.54 -4.30
C PHE A 62 13.03 -6.01 -3.95
N GLY A 63 12.14 -6.93 -4.26
CA GLY A 63 12.27 -8.35 -3.93
C GLY A 63 12.93 -9.19 -5.03
N SER A 64 13.12 -10.48 -4.76
CA SER A 64 13.61 -11.47 -5.73
C SER A 64 12.56 -11.81 -6.82
N ASP A 65 11.32 -11.38 -6.67
CA ASP A 65 10.21 -11.60 -7.59
C ASP A 65 9.95 -10.27 -8.34
N ASN A 66 10.32 -10.20 -9.61
CA ASN A 66 10.09 -9.01 -10.43
C ASN A 66 8.59 -8.75 -10.59
N LEU A 67 8.20 -7.47 -10.50
CA LEU A 67 6.85 -7.05 -10.82
C LEU A 67 6.55 -7.27 -12.30
N ALA A 68 5.31 -7.58 -12.62
CA ALA A 68 4.84 -7.62 -13.99
C ALA A 68 4.87 -6.20 -14.58
N LYS A 69 5.49 -6.06 -15.75
CA LYS A 69 5.61 -4.77 -16.41
C LYS A 69 4.26 -4.33 -16.95
N TRP A 70 3.80 -3.17 -16.47
CA TRP A 70 2.45 -2.70 -16.73
C TRP A 70 2.11 -2.63 -18.22
N ASN A 71 2.87 -1.92 -19.01
CA ASN A 71 2.58 -1.73 -20.43
C ASN A 71 2.92 -2.97 -21.28
N GLU A 72 4.00 -3.69 -20.95
CA GLU A 72 4.54 -4.77 -21.77
C GLU A 72 3.84 -6.12 -21.51
N GLU A 73 3.43 -6.35 -20.25
CA GLU A 73 2.86 -7.64 -19.82
C GLU A 73 1.40 -7.50 -19.42
N VAL A 74 1.08 -6.57 -18.51
CA VAL A 74 -0.27 -6.43 -17.97
C VAL A 74 -1.23 -5.94 -19.04
N CYS A 75 -0.96 -4.81 -19.69
CA CYS A 75 -1.85 -4.24 -20.72
C CYS A 75 -1.90 -5.08 -22.00
N THR A 76 -0.87 -5.89 -22.26
CA THR A 76 -0.89 -6.83 -23.40
C THR A 76 -1.88 -7.98 -23.15
N TYR A 77 -1.97 -8.46 -21.92
CA TYR A 77 -2.88 -9.55 -21.55
C TYR A 77 -4.28 -9.04 -21.18
N PHE A 78 -4.35 -7.93 -20.45
CA PHE A 78 -5.57 -7.24 -20.04
C PHE A 78 -5.62 -5.86 -20.71
N PRO A 79 -6.21 -5.73 -21.90
CA PRO A 79 -6.30 -4.46 -22.60
C PRO A 79 -6.98 -3.40 -21.76
N LEU A 80 -6.46 -2.16 -21.80
CA LEU A 80 -6.99 -1.04 -21.04
C LEU A 80 -8.45 -0.78 -21.39
N ALA A 81 -9.32 -0.93 -20.41
CA ALA A 81 -10.76 -0.67 -20.55
C ALA A 81 -11.12 0.80 -20.26
N GLY A 82 -10.34 1.47 -19.43
CA GLY A 82 -10.55 2.88 -19.07
C GLY A 82 -9.67 3.32 -17.90
N GLU A 83 -9.72 4.60 -17.61
CA GLU A 83 -9.03 5.23 -16.48
C GLU A 83 -10.03 5.93 -15.56
N LEU A 84 -9.80 5.86 -14.25
CA LEU A 84 -10.59 6.56 -13.24
C LEU A 84 -10.02 7.96 -13.05
N VAL A 85 -10.55 8.93 -13.80
CA VAL A 85 -10.05 10.32 -13.83
C VAL A 85 -10.82 11.29 -12.92
N THR A 86 -11.88 10.81 -12.26
CA THR A 86 -12.67 11.63 -11.34
C THR A 86 -12.18 11.43 -9.91
N PRO A 87 -11.76 12.48 -9.20
CA PRO A 87 -11.19 12.37 -7.87
C PRO A 87 -12.27 12.24 -6.79
N TRP A 88 -13.10 11.20 -6.85
CA TRP A 88 -14.27 11.00 -5.97
C TRP A 88 -13.94 11.05 -4.49
N ARG A 89 -12.78 10.54 -4.08
CA ARG A 89 -12.35 10.60 -2.67
C ARG A 89 -12.32 12.03 -2.14
N TRP A 90 -11.78 12.95 -2.93
CA TRP A 90 -11.66 14.36 -2.55
C TRP A 90 -12.98 15.13 -2.76
N ILE A 91 -13.74 14.80 -3.79
CA ILE A 91 -15.08 15.36 -4.01
C ILE A 91 -15.96 15.04 -2.79
N ASN A 92 -16.01 13.78 -2.37
CA ASN A 92 -16.80 13.33 -1.23
C ASN A 92 -16.32 13.92 0.12
N ALA A 93 -15.05 14.28 0.21
CA ALA A 93 -14.45 14.94 1.37
C ALA A 93 -14.53 16.49 1.32
N GLY A 94 -15.20 17.07 0.31
CA GLY A 94 -15.27 18.53 0.13
C GLY A 94 -13.95 19.19 -0.28
N ALA A 95 -12.97 18.40 -0.74
CA ALA A 95 -11.61 18.85 -1.10
C ALA A 95 -11.33 18.65 -2.62
N GLU A 96 -12.34 18.85 -3.46
CA GLU A 96 -12.23 18.67 -4.92
C GLU A 96 -11.05 19.44 -5.55
N PRO A 97 -10.75 20.70 -5.19
CA PRO A 97 -9.61 21.42 -5.75
C PRO A 97 -8.28 20.68 -5.52
N LEU A 98 -8.09 20.07 -4.34
CA LEU A 98 -6.92 19.25 -4.03
C LEU A 98 -6.87 18.01 -4.94
N GLY A 99 -7.99 17.32 -5.09
CA GLY A 99 -8.07 16.13 -5.95
C GLY A 99 -7.74 16.42 -7.41
N ARG A 100 -8.24 17.51 -7.96
CA ARG A 100 -7.93 17.96 -9.33
C ARG A 100 -6.47 18.35 -9.49
N TRP A 101 -5.93 19.08 -8.51
CA TRP A 101 -4.50 19.45 -8.51
C TRP A 101 -3.60 18.22 -8.46
N LEU A 102 -3.93 17.20 -7.65
CA LEU A 102 -3.18 15.95 -7.59
C LEU A 102 -3.20 15.21 -8.93
N LEU A 103 -4.30 15.23 -9.67
CA LEU A 103 -4.35 14.66 -11.02
C LEU A 103 -3.47 15.42 -12.01
N ASP A 104 -3.41 16.75 -11.93
CA ASP A 104 -2.48 17.57 -12.74
C ASP A 104 -1.02 17.27 -12.39
N VAL A 105 -0.70 17.22 -11.10
CA VAL A 105 0.64 16.85 -10.61
C VAL A 105 1.04 15.46 -11.10
N ARG A 106 0.12 14.50 -11.08
CA ARG A 106 0.35 13.16 -11.65
C ARG A 106 0.75 13.25 -13.13
N GLY A 107 0.01 14.02 -13.91
CA GLY A 107 0.33 14.23 -15.32
C GLY A 107 1.70 14.84 -15.53
N LYS A 108 2.09 15.83 -14.73
CA LYS A 108 3.43 16.46 -14.77
C LYS A 108 4.53 15.46 -14.41
N LEU A 109 4.34 14.67 -13.36
CA LEU A 109 5.31 13.63 -12.95
C LEU A 109 5.53 12.60 -14.07
N LEU A 110 4.48 12.15 -14.74
CA LEU A 110 4.58 11.22 -15.87
C LEU A 110 5.38 11.78 -17.04
N ARG A 111 5.33 13.10 -17.23
CA ARG A 111 6.11 13.78 -18.30
C ARG A 111 7.49 14.27 -17.84
N GLY A 112 7.84 14.06 -16.55
CA GLY A 112 9.09 14.59 -15.98
C GLY A 112 9.11 16.12 -15.87
N GLU A 113 7.94 16.75 -15.78
CA GLU A 113 7.81 18.21 -15.68
C GLU A 113 7.93 18.67 -14.21
N PRO A 114 8.46 19.89 -13.98
CA PRO A 114 8.55 20.45 -12.64
C PRO A 114 7.16 20.78 -12.07
N ILE A 115 7.02 20.62 -10.76
CA ILE A 115 5.80 20.97 -10.01
C ILE A 115 6.02 22.32 -9.34
N ASP A 116 5.19 23.32 -9.65
CA ASP A 116 5.19 24.59 -8.93
C ASP A 116 4.23 24.51 -7.73
N LEU A 117 4.78 24.35 -6.54
CA LEU A 117 4.01 24.25 -5.30
C LEU A 117 3.33 25.57 -4.91
N ARG A 118 3.75 26.71 -5.48
CA ARG A 118 3.10 28.01 -5.26
C ARG A 118 1.72 28.09 -5.92
N ALA A 119 1.50 27.27 -6.94
CA ALA A 119 0.21 27.14 -7.61
C ALA A 119 -0.70 26.07 -6.98
N ALA A 120 -0.31 25.50 -5.83
CA ALA A 120 -1.11 24.53 -5.13
C ALA A 120 -2.39 25.17 -4.56
N PRO A 121 -3.49 24.40 -4.41
CA PRO A 121 -4.73 24.91 -3.85
C PRO A 121 -4.59 25.24 -2.36
N GLU A 122 -5.55 26.00 -1.84
CA GLU A 122 -5.66 26.27 -0.41
C GLU A 122 -5.63 24.96 0.39
N GLY A 123 -4.90 24.96 1.49
CA GLY A 123 -4.68 23.77 2.32
C GLY A 123 -3.40 22.98 1.98
N VAL A 124 -2.76 23.21 0.83
CA VAL A 124 -1.43 22.68 0.53
C VAL A 124 -0.38 23.72 0.89
N ASN A 125 0.37 23.45 1.95
CA ASN A 125 1.46 24.32 2.38
C ASN A 125 2.80 23.60 2.19
N TRP A 126 3.80 24.31 1.72
CA TRP A 126 5.17 23.83 1.66
C TRP A 126 6.08 24.66 2.52
N VAL A 127 7.10 24.04 3.06
CA VAL A 127 8.08 24.70 3.94
C VAL A 127 9.46 24.49 3.32
N GLU A 128 10.11 25.59 2.98
CA GLU A 128 11.46 25.55 2.46
C GLU A 128 12.45 25.18 3.57
N LEU A 129 13.33 24.24 3.26
CA LEU A 129 14.43 23.81 4.10
C LEU A 129 15.73 24.23 3.40
N ASP A 130 16.46 25.18 4.00
CA ASP A 130 17.66 25.78 3.46
C ASP A 130 18.94 25.43 4.25
N GLY A 131 18.81 24.47 5.17
CA GLY A 131 19.88 24.08 6.09
C GLY A 131 19.96 24.92 7.37
N THR A 132 19.17 26.01 7.44
CA THR A 132 19.14 26.89 8.62
C THR A 132 17.83 26.68 9.38
N GLU A 133 17.90 26.28 10.63
CA GLU A 133 16.72 26.01 11.48
C GLU A 133 15.73 24.97 10.91
N ASP A 134 16.14 24.11 10.00
CA ASP A 134 15.29 23.13 9.34
C ASP A 134 14.49 22.28 10.32
N HIS A 135 15.11 21.87 11.42
CA HIS A 135 14.46 21.11 12.46
C HIS A 135 13.29 21.88 13.08
N GLN A 136 13.47 23.15 13.40
CA GLN A 136 12.44 24.01 13.95
C GLN A 136 11.31 24.28 12.95
N ARG A 137 11.65 24.42 11.67
CA ARG A 137 10.67 24.58 10.60
C ARG A 137 9.80 23.32 10.46
N ARG A 138 10.40 22.13 10.50
CA ARG A 138 9.66 20.84 10.50
C ARG A 138 8.75 20.70 11.71
N LEU A 139 9.23 21.02 12.91
CA LEU A 139 8.41 20.97 14.14
C LEU A 139 7.22 21.95 14.06
N ARG A 140 7.42 23.15 13.50
CA ARG A 140 6.34 24.11 13.30
C ARG A 140 5.32 23.59 12.28
N ALA A 141 5.77 23.02 11.18
CA ALA A 141 4.91 22.41 10.15
C ALA A 141 4.08 21.24 10.71
N ALA A 142 4.65 20.45 11.62
CA ALA A 142 3.95 19.33 12.23
C ALA A 142 2.86 19.73 13.26
N ARG A 143 2.84 20.98 13.70
CA ARG A 143 1.85 21.50 14.67
C ARG A 143 0.54 21.95 14.02
N VAL A 144 0.19 21.36 12.89
CA VAL A 144 -1.11 21.58 12.24
C VAL A 144 -2.20 20.91 13.11
N ARG A 145 -3.34 21.60 13.26
CA ARG A 145 -4.50 21.02 13.94
C ARG A 145 -5.43 20.37 12.92
N PRO A 146 -6.05 19.24 13.26
CA PRO A 146 -7.10 18.69 12.42
C PRO A 146 -8.28 19.66 12.32
N LEU A 147 -9.08 19.51 11.27
CA LEU A 147 -10.23 20.39 11.01
C LEU A 147 -11.37 20.20 12.02
N ASP A 148 -11.42 19.04 12.66
CA ASP A 148 -12.39 18.71 13.70
C ASP A 148 -11.70 18.03 14.90
N ASP A 149 -12.41 17.99 16.03
CA ASP A 149 -11.89 17.42 17.28
C ASP A 149 -11.68 15.89 17.24
N GLN A 150 -12.24 15.21 16.26
CA GLN A 150 -12.09 13.77 16.04
C GLN A 150 -11.02 13.47 14.98
N GLY A 151 -10.52 14.48 14.29
CA GLY A 151 -9.50 14.36 13.28
C GLY A 151 -8.12 14.04 13.86
N CYS A 152 -7.26 13.45 13.04
CA CYS A 152 -5.86 13.23 13.38
C CYS A 152 -4.95 13.80 12.29
N VAL A 153 -3.72 14.11 12.66
CA VAL A 153 -2.66 14.55 11.74
C VAL A 153 -1.68 13.40 11.54
N LEU A 154 -1.52 12.96 10.30
CA LEU A 154 -0.53 11.96 9.94
C LEU A 154 0.77 12.66 9.55
N ILE A 155 1.86 12.33 10.25
CA ILE A 155 3.21 12.79 9.92
C ILE A 155 3.97 11.61 9.29
N ILE A 156 4.33 11.75 8.02
CA ILE A 156 5.07 10.71 7.29
C ILE A 156 6.57 11.06 7.36
N GLY A 157 7.34 10.22 8.01
CA GLY A 157 8.78 10.35 8.14
C GLY A 157 9.56 9.38 7.24
N ASP A 158 10.89 9.49 7.27
CA ASP A 158 11.77 8.55 6.57
C ASP A 158 11.70 7.16 7.22
N SER A 159 11.27 6.15 6.47
CA SER A 159 11.16 4.76 6.92
C SER A 159 12.51 4.11 7.28
N ARG A 160 13.62 4.68 6.83
CA ARG A 160 14.97 4.18 7.09
C ARG A 160 15.58 4.75 8.37
N ASN A 161 14.89 5.68 9.04
CA ASN A 161 15.38 6.34 10.26
C ASN A 161 14.32 6.28 11.38
N PRO A 162 14.06 5.11 11.97
CA PRO A 162 13.09 4.96 13.07
C PRO A 162 13.46 5.80 14.30
N ASP A 163 14.75 5.92 14.63
CA ASP A 163 15.19 6.72 15.76
C ASP A 163 14.93 8.20 15.55
N GLY A 164 15.15 8.70 14.35
CA GLY A 164 14.79 10.06 13.97
C GLY A 164 13.28 10.32 14.05
N GLN A 165 12.45 9.35 13.70
CA GLN A 165 10.99 9.43 13.86
C GLN A 165 10.59 9.53 15.34
N ARG A 166 11.17 8.66 16.21
CA ARG A 166 10.93 8.70 17.67
C ARG A 166 11.37 10.02 18.29
N GLN A 167 12.55 10.49 17.91
CA GLN A 167 13.07 11.78 18.38
C GLN A 167 12.15 12.93 17.95
N PHE A 168 11.69 12.93 16.70
CA PHE A 168 10.76 13.95 16.20
C PHE A 168 9.42 13.92 16.94
N ALA A 169 8.85 12.73 17.14
CA ALA A 169 7.61 12.56 17.88
C ALA A 169 7.74 13.04 19.33
N SER A 170 8.87 12.74 20.02
CA SER A 170 9.11 13.19 21.39
C SER A 170 9.15 14.73 21.54
N GLN A 171 9.45 15.45 20.48
CA GLN A 171 9.51 16.91 20.40
C GLN A 171 8.23 17.54 19.86
N THR A 172 7.26 16.74 19.42
CA THR A 172 5.97 17.18 18.89
C THR A 172 4.87 16.82 19.91
N PRO A 173 4.33 17.78 20.67
CA PRO A 173 3.32 17.49 21.69
C PRO A 173 2.11 16.75 21.11
N GLY A 174 1.73 15.64 21.73
CA GLY A 174 0.60 14.80 21.31
C GLY A 174 0.92 13.84 20.15
N ALA A 175 2.12 13.87 19.57
CA ALA A 175 2.50 12.90 18.55
C ALA A 175 2.92 11.58 19.18
N ILE A 176 2.51 10.49 18.53
CA ILE A 176 2.93 9.12 18.84
C ILE A 176 3.55 8.50 17.60
N THR A 177 4.59 7.72 17.77
CA THR A 177 5.17 6.95 16.67
C THR A 177 4.33 5.71 16.44
N VAL A 178 3.82 5.56 15.20
CA VAL A 178 3.20 4.31 14.76
C VAL A 178 4.31 3.46 14.15
N GLU A 179 4.78 2.48 14.89
CA GLU A 179 5.76 1.53 14.39
C GLU A 179 5.05 0.43 13.60
N ALA A 180 5.68 -0.04 12.54
CA ALA A 180 5.30 -1.31 11.97
C ALA A 180 5.46 -2.35 13.10
N VAL A 181 4.36 -2.90 13.56
CA VAL A 181 4.40 -4.03 14.49
C VAL A 181 5.05 -5.17 13.71
N ASP A 182 6.33 -5.38 13.96
CA ASP A 182 7.01 -6.54 13.42
C ASP A 182 6.46 -7.76 14.16
N LEU A 183 5.49 -8.39 13.55
CA LEU A 183 4.84 -9.60 14.07
C LEU A 183 5.76 -10.84 13.98
N ARG A 184 7.10 -10.64 13.93
CA ARG A 184 8.07 -11.75 13.84
C ARG A 184 7.82 -12.78 14.93
N ASP A 185 7.56 -12.30 16.15
CA ASP A 185 7.28 -13.18 17.28
C ASP A 185 5.99 -13.98 17.07
N LEU A 186 4.93 -13.35 16.55
CA LEU A 186 3.71 -14.02 16.18
C LEU A 186 3.87 -14.96 14.98
N VAL A 187 4.66 -14.57 13.98
CA VAL A 187 4.99 -15.42 12.82
C VAL A 187 5.82 -16.62 13.28
N THR A 188 6.76 -16.43 14.18
CA THR A 188 7.56 -17.50 14.78
C THR A 188 6.67 -18.44 15.61
N LEU A 189 5.78 -17.89 16.43
CA LEU A 189 4.79 -18.67 17.17
C LEU A 189 3.88 -19.47 16.22
N ALA A 190 3.32 -18.82 15.20
CA ALA A 190 2.46 -19.48 14.24
C ALA A 190 3.17 -20.61 13.45
N GLY A 191 4.46 -20.41 13.13
CA GLY A 191 5.30 -21.42 12.50
C GLY A 191 5.70 -22.57 13.41
N ALA A 192 5.78 -22.33 14.72
CA ALA A 192 6.15 -23.33 15.73
C ALA A 192 4.95 -24.02 16.39
N CYS A 193 3.75 -23.44 16.27
CA CYS A 193 2.54 -23.92 16.94
C CYS A 193 1.72 -24.78 15.98
N ASP A 194 1.85 -26.11 16.13
CA ASP A 194 0.85 -27.03 15.59
C ASP A 194 -0.33 -27.11 16.58
N LEU A 195 -1.50 -26.56 16.19
CA LEU A 195 -2.69 -26.55 17.04
C LEU A 195 -3.19 -27.94 17.39
N ALA A 196 -2.80 -28.98 16.67
CA ALA A 196 -3.10 -30.37 16.96
C ALA A 196 -2.05 -31.02 17.90
N ALA A 197 -0.93 -30.34 18.16
CA ALA A 197 0.11 -30.88 19.04
C ALA A 197 -0.29 -30.83 20.53
N PRO A 198 0.06 -31.84 21.32
CA PRO A 198 -0.29 -31.90 22.76
C PRO A 198 0.26 -30.71 23.57
N ASP A 199 1.36 -30.10 23.12
CA ASP A 199 2.07 -29.00 23.77
C ASP A 199 1.67 -27.60 23.25
N ALA A 200 0.68 -27.50 22.39
CA ALA A 200 0.25 -26.23 21.78
C ALA A 200 -0.13 -25.17 22.82
N LEU A 201 -0.85 -25.56 23.87
CA LEU A 201 -1.26 -24.67 24.96
C LEU A 201 -0.08 -24.17 25.78
N GLU A 202 0.89 -25.02 26.07
CA GLU A 202 2.11 -24.67 26.81
C GLU A 202 2.97 -23.68 26.01
N ARG A 203 3.13 -23.88 24.72
CA ARG A 203 3.83 -22.94 23.81
C ARG A 203 3.13 -21.59 23.76
N LEU A 204 1.80 -21.58 23.65
CA LEU A 204 1.02 -20.35 23.64
C LEU A 204 1.15 -19.58 24.97
N ALA A 205 1.09 -20.29 26.11
CA ALA A 205 1.26 -19.68 27.42
C ALA A 205 2.68 -19.11 27.61
N GLY A 206 3.70 -19.84 27.18
CA GLY A 206 5.09 -19.37 27.20
C GLY A 206 5.31 -18.12 26.35
N PHE A 207 4.70 -18.08 25.17
CA PHE A 207 4.73 -16.88 24.31
C PHE A 207 4.04 -15.70 25.00
N ALA A 208 2.81 -15.89 25.51
CA ALA A 208 2.09 -14.83 26.21
C ALA A 208 2.90 -14.25 27.37
N GLN A 209 3.57 -15.10 28.17
CA GLN A 209 4.45 -14.66 29.25
C GLN A 209 5.66 -13.85 28.73
N SER A 210 6.19 -14.18 27.55
CA SER A 210 7.35 -13.47 26.99
C SER A 210 7.03 -12.07 26.48
N VAL A 211 5.80 -11.83 26.01
CA VAL A 211 5.37 -10.53 25.44
C VAL A 211 4.63 -9.63 26.44
N MET A 212 4.21 -10.16 27.58
CA MET A 212 3.48 -9.42 28.63
C MET A 212 4.42 -8.82 29.70
N ARG A 213 5.70 -8.60 29.40
CA ARG A 213 6.68 -7.98 30.33
C ARG A 213 6.73 -6.49 30.18
#